data_3d4f225bb63995d51cacc3465386ba13
#
_entry.id   3d4f225bb63995d51cacc3465386ba13
#
_cell.length_a   1.000
_cell.length_b   1.000
_cell.length_c   1.000
_cell.angle_alpha   90.00
_cell.angle_beta   90.00
_cell.angle_gamma   90.00
#
_symmetry.space_group_name_H-M   'P 1'
#
loop_
_entity.id
_entity.type
_entity.pdbx_description
1 polymer ?
#
loop_
_entity_poly.entity_id
_entity_poly.type
_entity_poly.pdbx_seq_one_letter_code
_entity_poly.pdbx_strand_id
1 'polypeptide(L)'
;MTLIKRMTTLLCAAHVSFAAMASAAPLEITLPAETAVLKASTLPGYPLAQQKCSTCHSADYINFQPPGMSLAQWTAEASKMQHVYGAPISDQDVTVIGAYLAATYGSAKPTDADVLAASNPPAAQAAAAPGAKADAMALLQNNACLSCHAIDHKVVGPAYHDVAAKYAKDPQALAKVIASIQNGGTGKWGNVPMPPFAQLSPDDLKTLATFVLHQ
;
A
#
# COMPACT_ATOMS: atom_id res chain seq x y z
N MET A 1 -40.02 70.29 5.74
CA MET A 1 -40.24 68.88 5.97
C MET A 1 -40.05 68.00 4.70
N THR A 2 -39.27 68.39 3.70
CA THR A 2 -39.21 67.70 2.39
C THR A 2 -37.82 67.26 2.03
N LEU A 3 -36.80 67.56 2.82
CA LEU A 3 -35.40 67.09 2.54
C LEU A 3 -35.01 65.76 3.22
N ILE A 4 -35.69 65.42 4.32
CA ILE A 4 -35.37 64.21 5.10
C ILE A 4 -35.94 62.91 4.44
N LYS A 5 -37.01 63.02 3.63
CA LYS A 5 -37.61 61.87 2.96
C LYS A 5 -36.86 61.37 1.72
N ARG A 6 -35.91 62.14 1.18
CA ARG A 6 -35.11 61.74 0.00
C ARG A 6 -33.78 61.08 0.32
N MET A 7 -33.34 61.14 1.59
CA MET A 7 -32.10 60.47 1.99
C MET A 7 -32.28 59.01 2.44
N THR A 8 -33.50 58.63 2.77
CA THR A 8 -33.78 57.26 3.24
C THR A 8 -34.00 56.26 2.11
N THR A 9 -34.22 56.72 0.87
CA THR A 9 -34.47 55.83 -0.28
C THR A 9 -33.20 55.49 -1.06
N LEU A 10 -32.07 56.13 -0.80
CA LEU A 10 -30.79 55.83 -1.47
C LEU A 10 -29.87 54.88 -0.68
N LEU A 11 -30.21 54.51 0.56
CA LEU A 11 -29.40 53.64 1.38
C LEU A 11 -29.80 52.15 1.30
N CYS A 12 -30.89 51.81 0.64
CA CYS A 12 -31.36 50.42 0.54
C CYS A 12 -31.03 49.69 -0.78
N ALA A 13 -30.31 50.39 -1.70
CA ALA A 13 -30.00 49.78 -3.02
C ALA A 13 -28.55 49.26 -3.13
N ALA A 14 -27.77 49.25 -2.05
CA ALA A 14 -26.32 49.00 -2.11
C ALA A 14 -25.86 47.69 -1.46
N HIS A 15 -26.73 46.75 -1.13
CA HIS A 15 -26.30 45.56 -0.42
C HIS A 15 -26.98 44.25 -0.89
N VAL A 16 -26.96 43.93 -2.16
CA VAL A 16 -27.12 42.54 -2.60
C VAL A 16 -26.25 42.28 -3.83
N SER A 17 -24.95 42.49 -3.69
CA SER A 17 -23.97 41.78 -4.50
C SER A 17 -23.51 40.59 -3.65
N PHE A 18 -24.39 39.60 -3.46
CA PHE A 18 -24.00 38.32 -2.94
C PHE A 18 -23.13 37.68 -4.03
N ALA A 19 -21.83 37.75 -3.84
CA ALA A 19 -20.89 37.00 -4.66
C ALA A 19 -21.34 35.55 -4.63
N ALA A 20 -21.92 35.05 -5.70
CA ALA A 20 -22.06 33.63 -5.94
C ALA A 20 -20.64 33.07 -5.95
N MET A 21 -20.19 32.54 -4.81
CA MET A 21 -19.03 31.68 -4.77
C MET A 21 -19.39 30.47 -5.65
N ALA A 22 -18.93 30.50 -6.87
CA ALA A 22 -18.96 29.34 -7.73
C ALA A 22 -18.15 28.26 -7.00
N SER A 23 -18.84 27.37 -6.31
CA SER A 23 -18.25 26.11 -5.86
C SER A 23 -17.83 25.38 -7.11
N ALA A 24 -16.57 25.52 -7.49
CA ALA A 24 -16.00 24.67 -8.51
C ALA A 24 -16.17 23.22 -8.01
N ALA A 25 -16.94 22.44 -8.73
CA ALA A 25 -17.02 21.02 -8.44
C ALA A 25 -15.58 20.44 -8.49
N PRO A 26 -15.23 19.52 -7.60
CA PRO A 26 -13.93 18.87 -7.66
C PRO A 26 -13.73 18.31 -9.07
N LEU A 27 -12.57 18.59 -9.65
CA LEU A 27 -12.21 18.02 -10.94
C LEU A 27 -12.03 16.51 -10.75
N GLU A 28 -12.96 15.71 -11.24
CA GLU A 28 -12.85 14.26 -11.25
C GLU A 28 -12.09 13.85 -12.51
N ILE A 29 -10.89 13.32 -12.33
CA ILE A 29 -10.08 12.77 -13.41
C ILE A 29 -10.23 11.26 -13.37
N THR A 30 -10.88 10.70 -14.38
CA THR A 30 -10.92 9.25 -14.59
C THR A 30 -9.62 8.83 -15.27
N LEU A 31 -8.76 8.15 -14.54
CA LEU A 31 -7.55 7.57 -15.09
C LEU A 31 -7.90 6.34 -15.96
N PRO A 32 -7.18 6.11 -17.06
CA PRO A 32 -7.33 4.87 -17.82
C PRO A 32 -7.00 3.68 -16.94
N ALA A 33 -7.56 2.51 -17.27
CA ALA A 33 -7.23 1.29 -16.55
C ALA A 33 -5.73 0.99 -16.67
N GLU A 34 -5.12 0.55 -15.55
CA GLU A 34 -3.73 0.09 -15.54
C GLU A 34 -3.59 -1.16 -16.41
N THR A 35 -2.76 -1.08 -17.43
CA THR A 35 -2.48 -2.19 -18.37
C THR A 35 -1.09 -2.79 -18.20
N ALA A 36 -0.19 -2.10 -17.50
CA ALA A 36 1.15 -2.57 -17.24
C ALA A 36 1.15 -3.49 -16.02
N VAL A 37 1.06 -4.77 -16.29
CA VAL A 37 1.13 -5.81 -15.27
C VAL A 37 2.52 -6.44 -15.20
N LEU A 38 2.93 -6.83 -13.99
CA LEU A 38 4.16 -7.58 -13.80
C LEU A 38 4.07 -8.95 -14.50
N LYS A 39 5.13 -9.32 -15.22
CA LYS A 39 5.21 -10.65 -15.85
C LYS A 39 5.20 -11.75 -14.79
N ALA A 40 4.30 -12.70 -14.93
CA ALA A 40 4.17 -13.82 -14.00
C ALA A 40 5.47 -14.64 -13.93
N SER A 41 5.80 -15.09 -12.72
CA SER A 41 6.99 -15.90 -12.45
C SER A 41 6.72 -16.84 -11.28
N THR A 42 7.45 -17.95 -11.23
CA THR A 42 7.46 -18.87 -10.08
C THR A 42 8.43 -18.42 -8.98
N LEU A 43 9.26 -17.42 -9.22
CA LEU A 43 10.19 -16.90 -8.23
C LEU A 43 9.46 -16.19 -7.09
N PRO A 44 9.90 -16.34 -5.84
CA PRO A 44 9.27 -15.72 -4.66
C PRO A 44 9.17 -14.19 -4.73
N GLY A 45 10.03 -13.54 -5.51
CA GLY A 45 9.98 -12.08 -5.72
C GLY A 45 8.77 -11.59 -6.52
N TYR A 46 8.11 -12.44 -7.30
CA TYR A 46 6.94 -12.03 -8.06
C TYR A 46 5.77 -11.58 -7.18
N PRO A 47 5.26 -12.39 -6.23
CA PRO A 47 4.17 -11.94 -5.35
C PRO A 47 4.58 -10.76 -4.47
N LEU A 48 5.84 -10.67 -4.06
CA LEU A 48 6.34 -9.49 -3.34
C LEU A 48 6.32 -8.23 -4.21
N ALA A 49 6.78 -8.32 -5.46
CA ALA A 49 6.74 -7.20 -6.39
C ALA A 49 5.30 -6.76 -6.69
N GLN A 50 4.37 -7.68 -6.88
CA GLN A 50 2.95 -7.35 -7.05
C GLN A 50 2.38 -6.57 -5.86
N GLN A 51 2.77 -6.95 -4.65
CA GLN A 51 2.30 -6.32 -3.43
C GLN A 51 2.92 -4.95 -3.17
N LYS A 52 4.22 -4.81 -3.46
CA LYS A 52 5.02 -3.64 -3.04
C LYS A 52 5.15 -2.59 -4.14
N CYS A 53 5.37 -2.98 -5.39
CA CYS A 53 5.72 -2.03 -6.45
C CYS A 53 4.53 -1.20 -6.90
N SER A 54 3.34 -1.79 -7.05
CA SER A 54 2.13 -1.12 -7.54
C SER A 54 1.53 -0.11 -6.54
N THR A 55 2.12 0.05 -5.36
CA THR A 55 1.64 1.00 -4.34
C THR A 55 1.89 2.45 -4.74
N CYS A 56 2.97 2.72 -5.47
CA CYS A 56 3.42 4.08 -5.76
C CYS A 56 3.35 4.44 -7.25
N HIS A 57 3.58 3.50 -8.14
CA HIS A 57 3.60 3.75 -9.58
C HIS A 57 3.30 2.47 -10.38
N SER A 58 3.07 2.65 -11.67
CA SER A 58 2.84 1.57 -12.63
C SER A 58 4.07 0.67 -12.82
N ALA A 59 3.84 -0.58 -13.19
CA ALA A 59 4.89 -1.52 -13.60
C ALA A 59 5.61 -1.11 -14.90
N ASP A 60 5.11 -0.12 -15.64
CA ASP A 60 5.75 0.42 -16.84
C ASP A 60 7.17 0.93 -16.60
N TYR A 61 7.46 1.44 -15.41
CA TYR A 61 8.81 1.89 -15.06
C TYR A 61 9.88 0.80 -15.21
N ILE A 62 9.50 -0.46 -15.11
CA ILE A 62 10.39 -1.61 -15.36
C ILE A 62 10.77 -1.66 -16.85
N ASN A 63 9.82 -1.38 -17.74
CA ASN A 63 10.04 -1.42 -19.19
C ASN A 63 10.92 -0.26 -19.70
N PHE A 64 11.06 0.80 -18.92
CA PHE A 64 11.95 1.93 -19.22
C PHE A 64 13.39 1.71 -18.75
N GLN A 65 13.66 0.65 -18.00
CA GLN A 65 15.01 0.34 -17.60
C GLN A 65 15.83 -0.18 -18.78
N PRO A 66 17.17 -0.01 -18.76
CA PRO A 66 18.06 -0.53 -19.82
C PRO A 66 17.85 -2.03 -20.00
N PRO A 67 17.80 -2.54 -21.23
CA PRO A 67 17.68 -3.96 -21.48
C PRO A 67 18.90 -4.74 -20.99
N GLY A 68 18.69 -5.97 -20.53
CA GLY A 68 19.78 -6.85 -20.11
C GLY A 68 20.46 -6.52 -18.80
N MET A 69 19.80 -5.76 -17.91
CA MET A 69 20.32 -5.50 -16.58
C MET A 69 20.59 -6.80 -15.80
N SER A 70 21.73 -6.85 -15.11
CA SER A 70 22.15 -7.97 -14.27
C SER A 70 21.37 -8.05 -12.96
N LEU A 71 21.56 -9.15 -12.21
CA LEU A 71 21.04 -9.30 -10.85
C LEU A 71 21.46 -8.14 -9.94
N ALA A 72 22.75 -7.76 -9.98
CA ALA A 72 23.25 -6.66 -9.16
C ALA A 72 22.58 -5.32 -9.51
N GLN A 73 22.36 -5.04 -10.77
CA GLN A 73 21.72 -3.81 -11.23
C GLN A 73 20.23 -3.76 -10.82
N TRP A 74 19.49 -4.84 -10.99
CA TRP A 74 18.08 -4.89 -10.56
C TRP A 74 17.94 -4.84 -9.04
N THR A 75 18.86 -5.46 -8.29
CA THR A 75 18.89 -5.34 -6.82
C THR A 75 19.18 -3.89 -6.41
N ALA A 76 20.08 -3.20 -7.11
CA ALA A 76 20.36 -1.79 -6.86
C ALA A 76 19.13 -0.90 -7.15
N GLU A 77 18.34 -1.19 -8.21
CA GLU A 77 17.10 -0.46 -8.49
C GLU A 77 16.07 -0.68 -7.38
N ALA A 78 15.89 -1.90 -6.88
CA ALA A 78 15.01 -2.17 -5.76
C ALA A 78 15.50 -1.45 -4.48
N SER A 79 16.82 -1.47 -4.22
CA SER A 79 17.42 -0.74 -3.11
C SER A 79 17.26 0.78 -3.23
N LYS A 80 17.32 1.33 -4.43
CA LYS A 80 17.02 2.75 -4.68
C LYS A 80 15.58 3.09 -4.32
N MET A 81 14.58 2.22 -4.63
CA MET A 81 13.20 2.42 -4.21
C MET A 81 13.12 2.50 -2.68
N GLN A 82 13.81 1.62 -1.97
CA GLN A 82 13.87 1.60 -0.50
C GLN A 82 14.50 2.86 0.08
N HIS A 83 15.74 3.15 -0.30
CA HIS A 83 16.54 4.16 0.40
C HIS A 83 16.36 5.59 -0.11
N VAL A 84 16.02 5.77 -1.38
CA VAL A 84 15.88 7.10 -2.00
C VAL A 84 14.43 7.54 -2.02
N TYR A 85 13.52 6.63 -2.34
CA TYR A 85 12.11 6.94 -2.48
C TYR A 85 11.24 6.48 -1.29
N GLY A 86 11.85 5.85 -0.28
CA GLY A 86 11.17 5.46 0.95
C GLY A 86 10.17 4.32 0.78
N ALA A 87 10.37 3.46 -0.23
CA ALA A 87 9.51 2.31 -0.41
C ALA A 87 9.57 1.39 0.82
N PRO A 88 8.42 0.96 1.36
CA PRO A 88 8.38 0.14 2.56
C PRO A 88 8.68 -1.33 2.26
N ILE A 89 9.91 -1.60 1.86
CA ILE A 89 10.48 -2.93 1.58
C ILE A 89 11.70 -3.16 2.45
N SER A 90 11.89 -4.39 2.93
CA SER A 90 13.06 -4.79 3.71
C SER A 90 14.26 -5.08 2.81
N ASP A 91 15.47 -5.18 3.39
CA ASP A 91 16.68 -5.58 2.66
C ASP A 91 16.52 -6.99 2.04
N GLN A 92 15.76 -7.85 2.71
CA GLN A 92 15.41 -9.15 2.18
C GLN A 92 14.47 -9.02 0.97
N ASP A 93 13.44 -8.17 1.04
CA ASP A 93 12.56 -7.91 -0.10
C ASP A 93 13.33 -7.36 -1.29
N VAL A 94 14.27 -6.43 -1.05
CA VAL A 94 15.16 -5.89 -2.09
C VAL A 94 15.91 -7.00 -2.83
N THR A 95 16.47 -7.95 -2.09
CA THR A 95 17.22 -9.08 -2.66
C THR A 95 16.30 -10.02 -3.47
N VAL A 96 15.15 -10.40 -2.90
CA VAL A 96 14.21 -11.33 -3.52
C VAL A 96 13.51 -10.71 -4.74
N ILE A 97 13.11 -9.44 -4.65
CA ILE A 97 12.53 -8.69 -5.78
C ILE A 97 13.59 -8.50 -6.88
N GLY A 98 14.82 -8.14 -6.52
CA GLY A 98 15.93 -8.01 -7.46
C GLY A 98 16.17 -9.28 -8.28
N ALA A 99 16.13 -10.45 -7.63
CA ALA A 99 16.24 -11.75 -8.30
C ALA A 99 15.10 -12.01 -9.31
N TYR A 100 13.87 -11.70 -8.92
CA TYR A 100 12.72 -11.80 -9.81
C TYR A 100 12.87 -10.88 -11.03
N LEU A 101 13.22 -9.62 -10.82
CA LEU A 101 13.37 -8.64 -11.90
C LEU A 101 14.50 -9.02 -12.85
N ALA A 102 15.63 -9.43 -12.32
CA ALA A 102 16.77 -9.86 -13.12
C ALA A 102 16.47 -11.07 -14.01
N ALA A 103 15.75 -12.04 -13.47
CA ALA A 103 15.40 -13.26 -14.21
C ALA A 103 14.23 -13.08 -15.19
N THR A 104 13.39 -12.05 -14.98
CA THR A 104 12.16 -11.85 -15.76
C THR A 104 12.30 -10.73 -16.80
N TYR A 105 13.08 -9.70 -16.49
CA TYR A 105 13.25 -8.50 -17.33
C TYR A 105 14.73 -8.22 -17.68
N GLY A 106 15.66 -8.89 -16.98
CA GLY A 106 17.09 -8.69 -17.18
C GLY A 106 17.75 -9.80 -17.99
N SER A 107 19.05 -10.00 -17.74
CA SER A 107 19.90 -10.96 -18.43
C SER A 107 20.09 -12.29 -17.67
N ALA A 108 19.63 -12.37 -16.42
CA ALA A 108 19.77 -13.59 -15.62
C ALA A 108 18.71 -14.62 -15.97
N LYS A 109 18.97 -15.87 -15.62
CA LYS A 109 18.01 -16.97 -15.78
C LYS A 109 17.46 -17.38 -14.41
N PRO A 110 16.20 -17.84 -14.33
CA PRO A 110 15.62 -18.32 -13.08
C PRO A 110 16.40 -19.48 -12.42
N THR A 111 17.21 -20.18 -13.20
CA THR A 111 18.03 -21.34 -12.78
C THR A 111 19.47 -20.97 -12.37
N ASP A 112 19.87 -19.72 -12.54
CA ASP A 112 21.22 -19.29 -12.16
C ASP A 112 21.39 -19.39 -10.65
N ALA A 113 22.56 -19.85 -10.21
CA ALA A 113 22.81 -20.15 -8.79
C ALA A 113 22.70 -18.92 -7.90
N ASP A 114 23.12 -17.76 -8.38
CA ASP A 114 23.03 -16.48 -7.69
C ASP A 114 21.57 -15.96 -7.61
N VAL A 115 20.76 -16.20 -8.66
CA VAL A 115 19.31 -15.90 -8.65
C VAL A 115 18.59 -16.80 -7.65
N LEU A 116 18.90 -18.10 -7.63
CA LEU A 116 18.30 -19.04 -6.68
C LEU A 116 18.68 -18.68 -5.24
N ALA A 117 19.94 -18.33 -5.00
CA ALA A 117 20.40 -17.88 -3.68
C ALA A 117 19.74 -16.57 -3.24
N ALA A 118 19.62 -15.60 -4.14
CA ALA A 118 18.95 -14.33 -3.87
C ALA A 118 17.43 -14.47 -3.72
N SER A 119 16.81 -15.46 -4.38
CA SER A 119 15.38 -15.76 -4.25
C SER A 119 15.03 -16.42 -2.91
N ASN A 120 15.99 -17.08 -2.29
CA ASN A 120 15.84 -17.77 -1.00
C ASN A 120 16.99 -17.33 -0.07
N PRO A 121 17.10 -16.02 0.24
CA PRO A 121 18.14 -15.58 1.16
C PRO A 121 17.96 -16.38 2.47
N PRO A 122 19.07 -16.83 3.10
CA PRO A 122 18.99 -17.35 4.44
C PRO A 122 18.14 -16.36 5.22
N ALA A 123 17.10 -16.84 5.88
CA ALA A 123 16.21 -15.95 6.63
C ALA A 123 17.14 -15.01 7.40
N ALA A 124 17.26 -13.78 6.91
CA ALA A 124 17.84 -12.74 7.72
C ALA A 124 17.01 -12.86 8.97
N GLN A 125 17.65 -13.31 10.04
CA GLN A 125 17.05 -13.39 11.32
C GLN A 125 16.34 -12.05 11.55
N ALA A 126 15.10 -11.94 11.04
CA ALA A 126 14.11 -11.29 11.85
C ALA A 126 14.29 -12.06 13.14
N ALA A 127 15.04 -11.47 14.06
CA ALA A 127 15.41 -12.10 15.31
C ALA A 127 14.13 -12.24 16.15
N ALA A 128 13.30 -13.18 15.73
CA ALA A 128 12.40 -13.88 16.58
C ALA A 128 13.23 -15.09 17.03
N ALA A 129 13.89 -14.96 18.18
CA ALA A 129 14.26 -16.12 18.95
C ALA A 129 13.05 -17.06 18.96
N PRO A 130 13.24 -18.40 18.85
CA PRO A 130 12.14 -19.35 18.94
C PRO A 130 11.37 -19.06 20.24
N GLY A 131 10.13 -18.51 20.13
CA GLY A 131 9.30 -18.13 21.27
C GLY A 131 9.14 -16.63 21.52
N ALA A 132 9.83 -15.73 20.85
CA ALA A 132 9.51 -14.30 20.91
C ALA A 132 8.27 -14.04 20.07
N LYS A 133 7.19 -13.55 20.70
CA LYS A 133 6.02 -13.04 19.98
C LYS A 133 6.51 -11.94 19.05
N ALA A 134 6.29 -12.11 17.74
CA ALA A 134 6.60 -11.06 16.79
C ALA A 134 5.86 -9.78 17.24
N ASP A 135 6.60 -8.67 17.30
CA ASP A 135 5.99 -7.39 17.61
C ASP A 135 5.04 -7.02 16.47
N ALA A 136 3.76 -6.86 16.76
CA ALA A 136 2.75 -6.52 15.78
C ALA A 136 3.10 -5.23 15.02
N MET A 137 3.70 -4.24 15.70
CA MET A 137 4.10 -3.00 15.07
C MET A 137 5.23 -3.21 14.06
N ALA A 138 6.21 -4.05 14.38
CA ALA A 138 7.27 -4.43 13.44
C ALA A 138 6.70 -5.18 12.23
N LEU A 139 5.74 -6.09 12.44
CA LEU A 139 5.04 -6.77 11.33
C LEU A 139 4.27 -5.79 10.45
N LEU A 140 3.58 -4.81 11.02
CA LEU A 140 2.86 -3.77 10.28
C LEU A 140 3.79 -2.93 9.42
N GLN A 141 4.95 -2.54 9.96
CA GLN A 141 5.97 -1.76 9.26
C GLN A 141 6.63 -2.57 8.13
N ASN A 142 7.10 -3.77 8.44
CA ASN A 142 7.79 -4.64 7.49
C ASN A 142 6.90 -5.07 6.31
N ASN A 143 5.59 -5.14 6.53
CA ASN A 143 4.63 -5.49 5.49
C ASN A 143 3.89 -4.28 4.91
N ALA A 144 4.38 -3.05 5.15
CA ALA A 144 3.83 -1.81 4.62
C ALA A 144 2.32 -1.59 4.90
N CYS A 145 1.77 -2.22 5.93
CA CYS A 145 0.35 -2.09 6.26
C CYS A 145 -0.03 -0.63 6.54
N LEU A 146 0.88 0.11 7.19
CA LEU A 146 0.68 1.51 7.56
C LEU A 146 0.75 2.49 6.38
N SER A 147 1.10 2.04 5.18
CA SER A 147 0.99 2.86 3.97
C SER A 147 -0.47 3.07 3.54
N CYS A 148 -1.35 2.13 3.89
CA CYS A 148 -2.76 2.15 3.52
C CYS A 148 -3.71 2.24 4.73
N HIS A 149 -3.24 1.90 5.92
CA HIS A 149 -4.02 1.90 7.15
C HIS A 149 -3.39 2.81 8.20
N ALA A 150 -4.23 3.39 9.06
CA ALA A 150 -3.80 4.00 10.33
C ALA A 150 -4.58 3.35 11.47
N ILE A 151 -4.16 3.62 12.71
CA ILE A 151 -4.82 3.06 13.89
C ILE A 151 -6.18 3.70 14.09
N ASP A 152 -6.26 5.02 14.01
CA ASP A 152 -7.36 5.86 14.47
C ASP A 152 -8.13 6.60 13.36
N HIS A 153 -7.63 6.61 12.14
CA HIS A 153 -8.30 7.28 11.01
C HIS A 153 -8.16 6.48 9.71
N LYS A 154 -9.09 6.73 8.80
CA LYS A 154 -9.08 6.13 7.47
C LYS A 154 -8.02 6.81 6.59
N VAL A 155 -7.18 6.01 5.93
CA VAL A 155 -6.25 6.45 4.88
C VAL A 155 -6.78 5.96 3.52
N VAL A 156 -6.24 4.90 2.98
CA VAL A 156 -6.78 4.18 1.81
C VAL A 156 -7.72 3.08 2.28
N GLY A 157 -7.23 2.23 3.16
CA GLY A 157 -8.00 1.23 3.89
C GLY A 157 -8.68 1.79 5.14
N PRO A 158 -9.48 1.00 5.84
CA PRO A 158 -10.13 1.41 7.08
C PRO A 158 -9.11 1.65 8.20
N ALA A 159 -9.47 2.50 9.17
CA ALA A 159 -8.77 2.55 10.45
C ALA A 159 -8.85 1.19 11.16
N TYR A 160 -7.82 0.82 11.91
CA TYR A 160 -7.87 -0.42 12.69
C TYR A 160 -8.94 -0.34 13.78
N HIS A 161 -9.14 0.82 14.38
CA HIS A 161 -10.23 1.10 15.31
C HIS A 161 -11.62 0.81 14.70
N ASP A 162 -11.85 1.21 13.43
CA ASP A 162 -13.11 0.91 12.74
C ASP A 162 -13.28 -0.59 12.49
N VAL A 163 -12.17 -1.30 12.20
CA VAL A 163 -12.21 -2.76 12.04
C VAL A 163 -12.56 -3.43 13.36
N ALA A 164 -11.91 -3.04 14.46
CA ALA A 164 -12.20 -3.56 15.79
C ALA A 164 -13.68 -3.34 16.16
N ALA A 165 -14.18 -2.12 15.96
CA ALA A 165 -15.58 -1.76 16.24
C ALA A 165 -16.57 -2.61 15.41
N LYS A 166 -16.29 -2.81 14.11
CA LYS A 166 -17.15 -3.63 13.22
C LYS A 166 -17.25 -5.08 13.69
N TYR A 167 -16.16 -5.63 14.19
CA TYR A 167 -16.11 -7.04 14.60
C TYR A 167 -16.28 -7.27 16.11
N ALA A 168 -16.54 -6.24 16.90
CA ALA A 168 -16.56 -6.30 18.38
C ALA A 168 -17.49 -7.39 18.97
N LYS A 169 -18.57 -7.76 18.24
CA LYS A 169 -19.54 -8.77 18.69
C LYS A 169 -19.51 -10.04 17.83
N ASP A 170 -18.54 -10.18 16.94
CA ASP A 170 -18.46 -11.32 16.05
C ASP A 170 -17.56 -12.42 16.64
N PRO A 171 -18.12 -13.60 17.00
CA PRO A 171 -17.32 -14.68 17.56
C PRO A 171 -16.27 -15.24 16.59
N GLN A 172 -16.38 -14.91 15.29
CA GLN A 172 -15.44 -15.31 14.26
C GLN A 172 -14.51 -14.16 13.83
N ALA A 173 -14.46 -13.05 14.58
CA ALA A 173 -13.70 -11.85 14.24
C ALA A 173 -12.25 -12.19 13.84
N LEU A 174 -11.54 -12.94 14.69
CA LEU A 174 -10.15 -13.29 14.46
C LEU A 174 -9.95 -14.05 13.13
N ALA A 175 -10.77 -15.06 12.87
CA ALA A 175 -10.68 -15.84 11.64
C ALA A 175 -10.99 -15.01 10.39
N LYS A 176 -11.98 -14.10 10.48
CA LYS A 176 -12.36 -13.22 9.37
C LYS A 176 -11.29 -12.17 9.07
N VAL A 177 -10.64 -11.63 10.10
CA VAL A 177 -9.55 -10.67 9.91
C VAL A 177 -8.31 -11.37 9.37
N ILE A 178 -7.94 -12.55 9.89
CA ILE A 178 -6.87 -13.40 9.31
C ILE A 178 -7.13 -13.65 7.83
N ALA A 179 -8.31 -14.12 7.47
CA ALA A 179 -8.66 -14.40 6.07
C ALA A 179 -8.59 -13.14 5.20
N SER A 180 -8.97 -11.97 5.74
CA SER A 180 -8.88 -10.70 5.01
C SER A 180 -7.43 -10.26 4.79
N ILE A 181 -6.54 -10.48 5.75
CA ILE A 181 -5.11 -10.20 5.59
C ILE A 181 -4.52 -11.19 4.58
N GLN A 182 -4.74 -12.47 4.76
CA GLN A 182 -4.14 -13.53 3.94
C GLN A 182 -4.56 -13.47 2.48
N ASN A 183 -5.86 -13.25 2.22
CA ASN A 183 -6.44 -13.34 0.88
C ASN A 183 -6.67 -11.97 0.23
N GLY A 184 -6.53 -10.88 0.99
CA GLY A 184 -6.92 -9.56 0.52
C GLY A 184 -8.42 -9.45 0.29
N GLY A 185 -8.80 -8.50 -0.56
CA GLY A 185 -10.20 -8.34 -0.98
C GLY A 185 -10.62 -6.90 -1.23
N THR A 186 -11.84 -6.76 -1.74
CA THR A 186 -12.45 -5.47 -2.06
C THR A 186 -13.93 -5.46 -1.62
N GLY A 187 -14.53 -4.29 -1.54
CA GLY A 187 -15.96 -4.10 -1.31
C GLY A 187 -16.39 -4.04 0.16
N LYS A 188 -15.64 -4.62 1.10
CA LYS A 188 -16.01 -4.57 2.55
C LYS A 188 -15.88 -3.16 3.16
N TRP A 189 -14.93 -2.38 2.66
CA TRP A 189 -14.53 -1.08 3.19
C TRP A 189 -14.42 0.00 2.10
N GLY A 190 -14.83 -0.30 0.89
CA GLY A 190 -14.76 0.54 -0.29
C GLY A 190 -14.28 -0.23 -1.52
N ASN A 191 -14.01 0.50 -2.59
CA ASN A 191 -13.70 -0.10 -3.90
C ASN A 191 -12.19 -0.33 -4.11
N VAL A 192 -11.33 0.24 -3.26
CA VAL A 192 -9.88 0.02 -3.37
C VAL A 192 -9.56 -1.37 -2.83
N PRO A 193 -8.92 -2.24 -3.63
CA PRO A 193 -8.59 -3.58 -3.20
C PRO A 193 -7.45 -3.57 -2.18
N MET A 194 -7.58 -4.36 -1.13
CA MET A 194 -6.47 -4.74 -0.25
C MET A 194 -5.73 -5.92 -0.90
N PRO A 195 -4.40 -5.84 -1.10
CA PRO A 195 -3.63 -6.95 -1.64
C PRO A 195 -3.58 -8.14 -0.66
N PRO A 196 -3.38 -9.37 -1.16
CA PRO A 196 -3.20 -10.55 -0.32
C PRO A 196 -1.80 -10.60 0.31
N PHE A 197 -1.70 -11.11 1.54
CA PHE A 197 -0.46 -11.35 2.29
C PHE A 197 -0.27 -12.84 2.57
N ALA A 198 -0.40 -13.65 1.53
CA ALA A 198 -0.38 -15.11 1.61
C ALA A 198 0.98 -15.68 2.09
N GLN A 199 2.06 -14.90 2.03
CA GLN A 199 3.41 -15.28 2.46
C GLN A 199 3.61 -15.19 3.99
N LEU A 200 2.70 -14.53 4.72
CA LEU A 200 2.80 -14.42 6.18
C LEU A 200 2.55 -15.79 6.84
N SER A 201 3.33 -16.06 7.88
CA SER A 201 3.12 -17.25 8.68
C SER A 201 1.76 -17.22 9.41
N PRO A 202 1.20 -18.37 9.77
CA PRO A 202 -0.03 -18.41 10.58
C PRO A 202 0.08 -17.63 11.90
N ASP A 203 1.25 -17.64 12.52
CA ASP A 203 1.50 -16.92 13.76
C ASP A 203 1.56 -15.39 13.55
N ASP A 204 2.19 -14.92 12.47
CA ASP A 204 2.23 -13.51 12.11
C ASP A 204 0.82 -13.00 11.76
N LEU A 205 0.07 -13.76 10.96
CA LEU A 205 -1.33 -13.45 10.64
C LEU A 205 -2.18 -13.32 11.90
N LYS A 206 -2.01 -14.24 12.85
CA LYS A 206 -2.71 -14.20 14.13
C LYS A 206 -2.29 -13.00 14.97
N THR A 207 -1.00 -12.67 15.01
CA THR A 207 -0.46 -11.52 15.75
C THR A 207 -1.03 -10.22 15.20
N LEU A 208 -1.00 -10.03 13.86
CA LEU A 208 -1.56 -8.87 13.19
C LEU A 208 -3.08 -8.75 13.40
N ALA A 209 -3.82 -9.84 13.19
CA ALA A 209 -5.27 -9.82 13.38
C ALA A 209 -5.67 -9.53 14.82
N THR A 210 -4.94 -10.09 15.78
CA THR A 210 -5.14 -9.80 17.22
C THR A 210 -4.88 -8.34 17.51
N PHE A 211 -3.78 -7.78 17.00
CA PHE A 211 -3.47 -6.35 17.17
C PHE A 211 -4.60 -5.46 16.63
N VAL A 212 -5.05 -5.71 15.40
CA VAL A 212 -6.12 -4.93 14.74
C VAL A 212 -7.43 -4.97 15.53
N LEU A 213 -7.78 -6.12 16.10
CA LEU A 213 -9.03 -6.29 16.84
C LEU A 213 -9.00 -5.70 18.26
N HIS A 214 -7.85 -5.26 18.74
CA HIS A 214 -7.68 -4.66 20.07
C HIS A 214 -7.41 -3.15 20.05
N GLN A 215 -7.72 -2.49 18.93
CA GLN A 215 -7.59 -1.02 18.81
C GLN A 215 -8.84 -0.28 19.30
#